data_f70d10cf0afe25736f2c27edb355fd2c
#
_entry.id   f70d10cf0afe25736f2c27edb355fd2c
#
_cell.length_a   1.000
_cell.length_b   1.000
_cell.length_c   1.000
_cell.angle_alpha   90.00
_cell.angle_beta   90.00
_cell.angle_gamma   90.00
#
_symmetry.space_group_name_H-M   'P 1'
#
loop_
_entity.id
_entity.type
_entity.pdbx_description
1 polymer ?
#
loop_
_entity_poly.entity_id
_entity_poly.type
_entity_poly.pdbx_seq_one_letter_code
_entity_poly.pdbx_strand_id
1 'polypeptide(L)'
;MRVLKEIRGFFLFAFLVSPLLLFSQKKDTPPAKTQPAATHPAIKDTALAKLFDKSANLQWVKYFKGRMDDVSAVDLALGYDGKNCRGYLTYGKSRARLRLDGAVNGDSIKLEERDGKTLTGNLRGIYKNRRLEAEWTNHDNSLGSRLEANEVAAGQTLTVGCSDGKWASRYIARFNGARCDMILIRMHNGQLYGYLWVEADAKTYDLRGEIDREENYEIEALSSNDKIAGLLQGSLANPAKTDCNWVGSGEKRTFNFTQKDNFQLGCYEYSDFQSSYDALYPRTPCGGCNTWLDQQVNTWVNKCKSTLSAKKELNTAATRSAQRASSWAEIACLTENIFSGYLTFSESWNPQASGISFNFDIRTGKPITFNELFNKSFNAKGWLDDYAKKEMPKLAHFANDPEYRAWVAKEGFPMFTLRRDGLELSTLFHGQYGRQTLLVPYASLKPYMKKDNPVADFVK
;
A
#
# COMPACT_ATOMS: atom_id res chain seq x y z
N MET A 1 19.72 14.04 -29.62
CA MET A 1 19.31 14.67 -30.88
C MET A 1 19.18 13.60 -31.96
N ARG A 2 17.97 13.08 -32.19
CA ARG A 2 17.45 12.31 -33.32
C ARG A 2 16.02 11.89 -32.98
N VAL A 3 15.11 12.68 -33.41
CA VAL A 3 14.05 12.63 -34.44
C VAL A 3 13.10 11.42 -34.30
N LEU A 4 11.93 11.74 -33.71
CA LEU A 4 10.70 10.94 -33.81
C LEU A 4 10.18 10.95 -35.25
N LYS A 5 9.73 9.78 -35.74
CA LYS A 5 8.89 9.66 -36.92
C LYS A 5 7.52 9.13 -36.51
N GLU A 6 6.52 9.99 -36.70
CA GLU A 6 5.10 9.64 -36.63
C GLU A 6 4.71 8.71 -37.79
N ILE A 7 3.88 7.72 -37.48
CA ILE A 7 3.08 7.00 -38.51
C ILE A 7 1.61 7.13 -38.10
N ARG A 8 0.89 8.00 -38.80
CA ARG A 8 -0.58 8.06 -38.80
C ARG A 8 -1.11 7.01 -39.78
N GLY A 9 -1.89 6.07 -39.29
CA GLY A 9 -2.69 5.15 -40.09
C GLY A 9 -4.16 5.54 -40.00
N PHE A 10 -4.69 6.08 -41.11
CA PHE A 10 -6.11 6.32 -41.31
C PHE A 10 -6.80 5.00 -41.64
N PHE A 11 -7.83 4.62 -40.89
CA PHE A 11 -8.81 3.63 -41.32
C PHE A 11 -10.16 4.29 -41.60
N LEU A 12 -10.51 4.31 -42.87
CA LEU A 12 -11.80 4.69 -43.42
C LEU A 12 -12.77 3.50 -43.28
N PHE A 13 -13.86 3.65 -42.52
CA PHE A 13 -14.97 2.71 -42.55
C PHE A 13 -16.14 3.31 -43.33
N ALA A 14 -16.48 2.62 -44.44
CA ALA A 14 -17.60 2.95 -45.32
C ALA A 14 -18.93 2.54 -44.66
N PHE A 15 -19.90 3.48 -44.61
CA PHE A 15 -21.28 3.23 -44.27
C PHE A 15 -22.03 2.61 -45.44
N LEU A 16 -22.56 1.42 -45.24
CA LEU A 16 -23.58 0.81 -46.11
C LEU A 16 -24.97 1.16 -45.56
N VAL A 17 -25.69 1.98 -46.27
CA VAL A 17 -27.08 2.32 -46.02
C VAL A 17 -27.97 1.31 -46.73
N SER A 18 -28.80 0.58 -46.02
CA SER A 18 -29.92 -0.20 -46.54
C SER A 18 -31.25 0.41 -46.17
N PRO A 19 -32.18 0.61 -47.09
CA PRO A 19 -33.49 1.15 -46.78
C PRO A 19 -34.45 0.03 -46.34
N LEU A 20 -35.05 0.17 -45.16
CA LEU A 20 -36.15 -0.69 -44.73
C LEU A 20 -37.47 0.07 -44.84
N LEU A 21 -38.37 -0.58 -45.60
CA LEU A 21 -39.71 -0.20 -45.93
C LEU A 21 -40.59 -0.06 -44.64
N LEU A 22 -41.31 1.06 -44.57
CA LEU A 22 -42.35 1.34 -43.63
C LEU A 22 -43.63 0.53 -43.92
N PHE A 23 -44.03 -0.35 -43.01
CA PHE A 23 -45.41 -0.79 -42.90
C PHE A 23 -46.05 -0.15 -41.67
N SER A 24 -46.96 0.80 -41.94
CA SER A 24 -47.84 1.41 -40.94
C SER A 24 -48.98 0.46 -40.61
N GLN A 25 -49.01 -0.08 -39.39
CA GLN A 25 -50.23 -0.63 -38.79
C GLN A 25 -50.64 0.25 -37.62
N LYS A 26 -51.74 0.96 -37.77
CA LYS A 26 -52.48 1.63 -36.71
C LYS A 26 -53.01 0.56 -35.78
N LYS A 27 -52.51 0.50 -34.54
CA LYS A 27 -53.08 -0.28 -33.46
C LYS A 27 -53.66 0.70 -32.44
N ASP A 28 -54.95 0.53 -32.17
CA ASP A 28 -55.70 1.26 -31.17
C ASP A 28 -55.00 1.11 -29.80
N THR A 29 -54.67 2.25 -29.19
CA THR A 29 -54.05 2.33 -27.89
C THR A 29 -55.14 2.24 -26.78
N PRO A 30 -55.06 1.24 -25.87
CA PRO A 30 -55.91 1.25 -24.69
C PRO A 30 -55.59 2.44 -23.78
N PRO A 31 -56.56 2.94 -23.00
CA PRO A 31 -56.31 4.08 -22.13
C PRO A 31 -55.19 3.79 -21.13
N ALA A 32 -54.26 4.76 -21.00
CA ALA A 32 -53.12 4.68 -20.10
C ALA A 32 -53.60 4.41 -18.66
N LYS A 33 -53.24 3.24 -18.13
CA LYS A 33 -53.33 2.98 -16.69
C LYS A 33 -52.42 3.97 -16.00
N THR A 34 -53.04 4.83 -15.16
CA THR A 34 -52.34 5.73 -14.23
C THR A 34 -51.29 4.89 -13.45
N GLN A 35 -50.00 5.06 -13.73
CA GLN A 35 -48.97 4.49 -12.93
C GLN A 35 -49.13 5.02 -11.48
N PRO A 36 -49.09 4.14 -10.48
CA PRO A 36 -49.10 4.61 -9.09
C PRO A 36 -47.87 5.52 -8.92
N ALA A 37 -48.10 6.66 -8.26
CA ALA A 37 -47.04 7.59 -7.91
C ALA A 37 -45.88 6.83 -7.28
N ALA A 38 -44.70 7.00 -7.83
CA ALA A 38 -43.48 6.37 -7.32
C ALA A 38 -43.38 6.70 -5.84
N THR A 39 -43.53 5.69 -5.00
CA THR A 39 -43.30 5.82 -3.56
C THR A 39 -41.82 6.12 -3.36
N HIS A 40 -41.54 7.36 -3.00
CA HIS A 40 -40.15 7.79 -2.69
C HIS A 40 -39.59 6.95 -1.54
N PRO A 41 -38.34 6.48 -1.63
CA PRO A 41 -37.75 5.66 -0.58
C PRO A 41 -37.73 6.45 0.72
N ALA A 42 -38.37 5.93 1.75
CA ALA A 42 -38.31 6.50 3.08
C ALA A 42 -36.85 6.52 3.56
N ILE A 43 -36.35 7.70 3.95
CA ILE A 43 -35.01 7.84 4.49
C ILE A 43 -34.93 7.12 5.82
N LYS A 44 -34.32 5.94 5.86
CA LYS A 44 -34.06 5.19 7.11
C LYS A 44 -32.95 5.82 7.97
N ASP A 45 -32.08 6.65 7.37
CA ASP A 45 -31.05 7.37 8.10
C ASP A 45 -31.59 8.69 8.65
N THR A 46 -31.88 8.71 9.94
CA THR A 46 -32.40 9.88 10.63
C THR A 46 -31.46 11.07 10.65
N ALA A 47 -30.14 10.85 10.55
CA ALA A 47 -29.15 11.91 10.49
C ALA A 47 -29.15 12.59 9.12
N LEU A 48 -29.22 11.80 8.05
CA LEU A 48 -29.33 12.32 6.68
C LEU A 48 -30.67 13.08 6.49
N ALA A 49 -31.77 12.55 7.03
CA ALA A 49 -33.08 13.20 6.95
C ALA A 49 -33.10 14.62 7.55
N LYS A 50 -32.32 14.86 8.60
CA LYS A 50 -32.19 16.18 9.25
C LYS A 50 -31.53 17.25 8.39
N LEU A 51 -30.81 16.86 7.32
CA LEU A 51 -30.17 17.82 6.42
C LEU A 51 -31.13 18.43 5.39
N PHE A 52 -32.31 17.87 5.28
CA PHE A 52 -33.34 18.34 4.34
C PHE A 52 -34.57 18.86 5.08
N ASP A 53 -35.27 19.79 4.44
CA ASP A 53 -36.53 20.24 4.95
C ASP A 53 -37.52 19.07 5.01
N LYS A 54 -38.45 19.06 6.00
CA LYS A 54 -39.43 17.97 6.18
C LYS A 54 -40.33 17.75 4.95
N SER A 55 -40.45 18.76 4.10
CA SER A 55 -41.20 18.75 2.84
C SER A 55 -40.33 18.38 1.62
N ALA A 56 -39.05 18.19 1.79
CA ALA A 56 -38.14 17.90 0.69
C ALA A 56 -38.43 16.52 0.09
N ASN A 57 -38.70 16.51 -1.22
CA ASN A 57 -38.95 15.30 -1.97
C ASN A 57 -37.63 14.81 -2.56
N LEU A 58 -36.97 13.85 -1.89
CA LEU A 58 -35.69 13.35 -2.38
C LEU A 58 -35.87 12.51 -3.64
N GLN A 59 -35.15 12.87 -4.69
CA GLN A 59 -35.11 12.09 -5.92
C GLN A 59 -34.34 10.79 -5.73
N TRP A 60 -33.28 10.84 -4.90
CA TRP A 60 -32.51 9.64 -4.52
C TRP A 60 -31.78 9.81 -3.19
N VAL A 61 -31.51 8.67 -2.57
CA VAL A 61 -30.58 8.51 -1.43
C VAL A 61 -29.61 7.40 -1.79
N LYS A 62 -28.32 7.69 -1.65
CA LYS A 62 -27.26 6.76 -2.01
C LYS A 62 -26.23 6.65 -0.89
N TYR A 63 -25.71 5.45 -0.71
CA TYR A 63 -24.67 5.13 0.25
C TYR A 63 -23.46 4.64 -0.50
N PHE A 64 -22.29 5.10 -0.09
CA PHE A 64 -21.03 4.73 -0.73
C PHE A 64 -20.05 4.28 0.32
N LYS A 65 -19.19 3.34 -0.10
CA LYS A 65 -18.06 2.91 0.69
C LYS A 65 -16.83 2.85 -0.17
N GLY A 66 -15.74 3.39 0.35
CA GLY A 66 -14.52 3.52 -0.43
C GLY A 66 -13.33 3.89 0.39
N ARG A 67 -12.37 4.46 -0.30
CA ARG A 67 -11.09 4.89 0.26
C ARG A 67 -10.72 6.28 -0.24
N MET A 68 -10.02 6.99 0.61
CA MET A 68 -9.30 8.20 0.25
C MET A 68 -7.82 7.86 0.12
N ASP A 69 -7.23 8.16 -1.05
CA ASP A 69 -5.84 7.81 -1.44
C ASP A 69 -5.49 6.33 -1.23
N ASP A 70 -6.44 5.44 -1.50
CA ASP A 70 -6.30 3.98 -1.30
C ASP A 70 -5.96 3.53 0.13
N VAL A 71 -5.96 4.45 1.08
CA VAL A 71 -5.52 4.22 2.46
C VAL A 71 -6.67 4.35 3.45
N SER A 72 -7.32 5.49 3.47
CA SER A 72 -8.31 5.82 4.49
C SER A 72 -9.69 5.34 4.10
N ALA A 73 -10.24 4.39 4.84
CA ALA A 73 -11.62 3.95 4.64
C ALA A 73 -12.61 5.08 4.91
N VAL A 74 -13.56 5.26 4.00
CA VAL A 74 -14.62 6.29 4.11
C VAL A 74 -15.98 5.74 3.76
N ASP A 75 -16.98 6.27 4.45
CA ASP A 75 -18.40 6.05 4.15
C ASP A 75 -19.05 7.38 3.77
N LEU A 76 -19.84 7.39 2.70
CA LEU A 76 -20.66 8.55 2.35
C LEU A 76 -22.13 8.15 2.36
N ALA A 77 -22.96 9.06 2.86
CA ALA A 77 -24.39 9.01 2.72
C ALA A 77 -24.84 10.31 2.07
N LEU A 78 -25.40 10.25 0.87
CA LEU A 78 -25.83 11.40 0.09
C LEU A 78 -27.32 11.33 -0.23
N GLY A 79 -28.01 12.44 -0.12
CA GLY A 79 -29.37 12.65 -0.61
C GLY A 79 -29.40 13.80 -1.62
N TYR A 80 -30.30 13.71 -2.60
CA TYR A 80 -30.49 14.73 -3.62
C TYR A 80 -31.98 15.04 -3.79
N ASP A 81 -32.36 16.32 -3.70
CA ASP A 81 -33.72 16.80 -3.78
C ASP A 81 -34.11 17.38 -5.16
N GLY A 82 -33.24 17.21 -6.16
CA GLY A 82 -33.40 17.79 -7.50
C GLY A 82 -32.68 19.12 -7.66
N LYS A 83 -32.22 19.74 -6.57
CA LYS A 83 -31.49 21.01 -6.57
C LYS A 83 -30.20 20.90 -5.74
N ASN A 84 -30.32 20.39 -4.50
CA ASN A 84 -29.23 20.31 -3.55
C ASN A 84 -28.85 18.86 -3.30
N CYS A 85 -27.57 18.59 -3.27
CA CYS A 85 -27.01 17.34 -2.78
C CYS A 85 -26.42 17.57 -1.39
N ARG A 86 -26.90 16.85 -0.40
CA ARG A 86 -26.46 16.96 1.00
C ARG A 86 -26.17 15.60 1.58
N GLY A 87 -25.24 15.55 2.50
CA GLY A 87 -24.91 14.29 3.12
C GLY A 87 -23.83 14.37 4.19
N TYR A 88 -23.22 13.23 4.43
CA TYR A 88 -22.12 13.08 5.36
C TYR A 88 -21.01 12.25 4.74
N LEU A 89 -19.79 12.67 5.00
CA LEU A 89 -18.58 11.86 4.87
C LEU A 89 -18.18 11.39 6.27
N THR A 90 -17.95 10.10 6.41
CA THR A 90 -17.55 9.48 7.67
C THR A 90 -16.22 8.80 7.47
N TYR A 91 -15.20 9.18 8.25
CA TYR A 91 -13.88 8.57 8.18
C TYR A 91 -13.81 7.35 9.11
N GLY A 92 -13.43 6.21 8.54
CA GLY A 92 -13.06 4.98 9.21
C GLY A 92 -13.87 4.59 10.45
N LYS A 93 -13.18 4.07 11.43
CA LYS A 93 -13.77 3.58 12.68
C LYS A 93 -14.19 4.69 13.66
N SER A 94 -13.70 5.91 13.49
CA SER A 94 -14.02 7.03 14.39
C SER A 94 -15.49 7.39 14.38
N ARG A 95 -16.20 7.08 13.28
CA ARG A 95 -17.58 7.49 13.04
C ARG A 95 -17.80 9.01 13.08
N ALA A 96 -16.72 9.79 13.08
CA ALA A 96 -16.80 11.24 12.93
C ALA A 96 -17.43 11.57 11.57
N ARG A 97 -18.44 12.41 11.58
CA ARG A 97 -19.20 12.78 10.39
C ARG A 97 -18.96 14.22 10.03
N LEU A 98 -18.41 14.44 8.86
CA LEU A 98 -18.33 15.75 8.24
C LEU A 98 -19.54 15.94 7.32
N ARG A 99 -20.14 17.12 7.41
CA ARG A 99 -21.26 17.47 6.57
C ARG A 99 -20.81 17.78 5.16
N LEU A 100 -21.59 17.32 4.18
CA LEU A 100 -21.42 17.62 2.76
C LEU A 100 -22.60 18.42 2.26
N ASP A 101 -22.34 19.54 1.59
CA ASP A 101 -23.36 20.39 0.97
C ASP A 101 -22.93 20.76 -0.45
N GLY A 102 -23.81 20.65 -1.44
CA GLY A 102 -23.48 21.05 -2.80
C GLY A 102 -24.52 20.68 -3.84
N ALA A 103 -24.08 20.33 -5.04
CA ALA A 103 -24.93 20.09 -6.18
C ALA A 103 -24.48 18.91 -7.03
N VAL A 104 -25.43 18.36 -7.78
CA VAL A 104 -25.22 17.34 -8.81
C VAL A 104 -25.69 17.91 -10.13
N ASN A 105 -24.90 17.75 -11.18
CA ASN A 105 -25.25 18.11 -12.55
C ASN A 105 -24.86 16.93 -13.48
N GLY A 106 -25.88 16.19 -13.93
CA GLY A 106 -25.66 14.92 -14.62
C GLY A 106 -24.86 13.95 -13.74
N ASP A 107 -23.74 13.48 -14.24
CA ASP A 107 -22.83 12.58 -13.52
C ASP A 107 -21.87 13.34 -12.59
N SER A 108 -21.76 14.68 -12.73
CA SER A 108 -20.81 15.50 -11.94
C SER A 108 -21.35 15.82 -10.56
N ILE A 109 -20.52 15.64 -9.54
CA ILE A 109 -20.81 15.98 -8.13
C ILE A 109 -19.80 17.03 -7.66
N LYS A 110 -20.31 18.09 -7.01
CA LYS A 110 -19.50 19.12 -6.35
C LYS A 110 -20.06 19.36 -4.96
N LEU A 111 -19.25 19.07 -3.93
CA LEU A 111 -19.67 19.18 -2.53
C LEU A 111 -18.62 19.95 -1.73
N GLU A 112 -19.07 20.77 -0.80
CA GLU A 112 -18.27 21.36 0.27
C GLU A 112 -18.31 20.47 1.49
N GLU A 113 -17.14 20.18 2.07
CA GLU A 113 -17.02 19.44 3.32
C GLU A 113 -16.90 20.40 4.49
N ARG A 114 -17.67 20.16 5.55
CA ARG A 114 -17.73 21.04 6.73
C ARG A 114 -17.69 20.27 8.04
N ASP A 115 -16.87 20.80 8.99
CA ASP A 115 -16.91 20.43 10.41
C ASP A 115 -17.72 21.52 11.15
N GLY A 116 -18.97 21.21 11.43
CA GLY A 116 -19.90 22.21 11.92
C GLY A 116 -20.13 23.35 10.94
N LYS A 117 -19.65 24.55 11.25
CA LYS A 117 -19.72 25.73 10.38
C LYS A 117 -18.44 25.95 9.56
N THR A 118 -17.34 25.28 9.90
CA THR A 118 -16.03 25.48 9.28
C THR A 118 -15.94 24.68 7.99
N LEU A 119 -15.57 25.35 6.88
CA LEU A 119 -15.22 24.68 5.63
C LEU A 119 -13.88 23.96 5.80
N THR A 120 -13.86 22.64 5.61
CA THR A 120 -12.65 21.81 5.72
C THR A 120 -12.09 21.41 4.38
N GLY A 121 -12.98 21.26 3.37
CA GLY A 121 -12.54 20.89 2.03
C GLY A 121 -13.64 20.96 0.97
N ASN A 122 -13.27 20.61 -0.24
CA ASN A 122 -14.13 20.51 -1.41
C ASN A 122 -13.95 19.14 -2.05
N LEU A 123 -15.05 18.52 -2.44
CA LEU A 123 -15.08 17.26 -3.16
C LEU A 123 -15.65 17.50 -4.56
N ARG A 124 -14.89 17.14 -5.60
CA ARG A 124 -15.33 17.27 -6.99
C ARG A 124 -15.10 15.95 -7.70
N GLY A 125 -16.13 15.40 -8.34
CA GLY A 125 -16.01 14.10 -8.97
C GLY A 125 -17.13 13.74 -9.90
N ILE A 126 -17.07 12.49 -10.34
CA ILE A 126 -18.03 11.87 -11.24
C ILE A 126 -18.64 10.65 -10.56
N TYR A 127 -19.97 10.59 -10.55
CA TYR A 127 -20.73 9.41 -10.16
C TYR A 127 -21.31 8.75 -11.41
N LYS A 128 -20.81 7.57 -11.73
CA LYS A 128 -21.26 6.79 -12.90
C LYS A 128 -21.13 5.29 -12.62
N ASN A 129 -22.03 4.49 -13.17
CA ASN A 129 -21.99 3.02 -13.04
C ASN A 129 -21.88 2.54 -11.58
N ARG A 130 -22.57 3.21 -10.65
CA ARG A 130 -22.54 2.93 -9.21
C ARG A 130 -21.17 3.16 -8.54
N ARG A 131 -20.28 3.91 -9.17
CA ARG A 131 -18.96 4.27 -8.64
C ARG A 131 -18.84 5.79 -8.61
N LEU A 132 -18.35 6.31 -7.49
CA LEU A 132 -17.98 7.70 -7.28
C LEU A 132 -16.45 7.78 -7.30
N GLU A 133 -15.93 8.54 -8.25
CA GLU A 133 -14.53 8.93 -8.33
C GLU A 133 -14.45 10.44 -8.15
N ALA A 134 -13.72 10.90 -7.15
CA ALA A 134 -13.65 12.29 -6.83
C ALA A 134 -12.26 12.70 -6.34
N GLU A 135 -11.95 13.97 -6.53
CA GLU A 135 -10.83 14.65 -5.92
C GLU A 135 -11.34 15.46 -4.74
N TRP A 136 -10.74 15.24 -3.58
CA TRP A 136 -10.92 16.08 -2.41
C TRP A 136 -9.77 17.06 -2.30
N THR A 137 -10.06 18.33 -2.03
CA THR A 137 -9.04 19.33 -1.70
C THR A 137 -9.39 19.99 -0.39
N ASN A 138 -8.40 20.37 0.40
CA ASN A 138 -8.65 21.21 1.58
C ASN A 138 -9.15 22.59 1.17
N HIS A 139 -9.58 23.41 2.14
CA HIS A 139 -10.26 24.68 1.88
C HIS A 139 -9.42 25.72 1.08
N ASP A 140 -8.09 25.67 1.18
CA ASP A 140 -7.14 26.56 0.48
C ASP A 140 -6.51 25.91 -0.78
N ASN A 141 -6.93 24.72 -1.15
CA ASN A 141 -6.44 23.90 -2.26
C ASN A 141 -4.93 23.58 -2.21
N SER A 142 -4.30 23.66 -1.05
CA SER A 142 -2.89 23.31 -0.87
C SER A 142 -2.65 21.81 -0.79
N LEU A 143 -3.69 21.03 -0.48
CA LEU A 143 -3.63 19.57 -0.34
C LEU A 143 -4.77 18.93 -1.13
N GLY A 144 -4.48 17.83 -1.79
CA GLY A 144 -5.46 17.02 -2.53
C GLY A 144 -5.41 15.56 -2.13
N SER A 145 -6.54 14.87 -2.28
CA SER A 145 -6.70 13.44 -2.05
C SER A 145 -7.69 12.85 -3.04
N ARG A 146 -7.42 11.65 -3.53
CA ARG A 146 -8.35 10.95 -4.41
C ARG A 146 -9.32 10.10 -3.61
N LEU A 147 -10.61 10.26 -3.88
CA LEU A 147 -11.68 9.43 -3.34
C LEU A 147 -12.17 8.45 -4.41
N GLU A 148 -12.15 7.16 -4.09
CA GLU A 148 -12.84 6.13 -4.87
C GLU A 148 -13.82 5.39 -3.97
N ALA A 149 -15.10 5.36 -4.36
CA ALA A 149 -16.13 4.73 -3.56
C ALA A 149 -17.19 4.05 -4.44
N ASN A 150 -17.67 2.90 -4.00
CA ASN A 150 -18.72 2.14 -4.65
C ASN A 150 -20.06 2.35 -3.93
N GLU A 151 -21.13 2.47 -4.70
CA GLU A 151 -22.49 2.50 -4.16
C GLU A 151 -22.85 1.15 -3.53
N VAL A 152 -23.40 1.19 -2.33
CA VAL A 152 -23.81 0.03 -1.54
C VAL A 152 -25.25 0.17 -1.08
N ALA A 153 -25.86 -0.93 -0.66
CA ALA A 153 -27.20 -0.89 -0.06
C ALA A 153 -27.14 -0.23 1.33
N ALA A 154 -28.23 0.43 1.73
CA ALA A 154 -28.36 1.01 3.05
C ALA A 154 -28.07 -0.01 4.14
N GLY A 155 -27.20 0.35 5.08
CA GLY A 155 -26.80 -0.53 6.20
C GLY A 155 -25.81 -1.62 5.84
N GLN A 156 -25.41 -1.76 4.59
CA GLN A 156 -24.31 -2.63 4.21
C GLN A 156 -22.98 -2.04 4.73
N THR A 157 -22.30 -2.76 5.61
CA THR A 157 -20.93 -2.45 5.95
C THR A 157 -20.04 -3.12 4.91
N LEU A 158 -19.37 -2.35 4.05
CA LEU A 158 -18.18 -2.89 3.40
C LEU A 158 -17.16 -3.14 4.52
N THR A 159 -16.79 -4.37 4.69
CA THR A 159 -15.52 -4.68 5.32
C THR A 159 -14.44 -4.21 4.35
N VAL A 160 -14.09 -2.94 4.42
CA VAL A 160 -12.83 -2.48 3.88
C VAL A 160 -11.80 -3.00 4.87
N GLY A 161 -11.54 -4.28 4.75
CA GLY A 161 -10.58 -4.97 5.57
C GLY A 161 -9.25 -5.02 4.84
N CYS A 162 -8.24 -5.30 5.56
CA CYS A 162 -6.90 -5.60 5.06
C CYS A 162 -6.86 -6.75 4.04
N SER A 163 -7.98 -7.45 3.87
CA SER A 163 -8.15 -8.57 2.93
C SER A 163 -8.44 -8.13 1.49
N ASP A 164 -8.81 -6.87 1.25
CA ASP A 164 -9.23 -6.43 -0.08
C ASP A 164 -8.02 -6.22 -0.99
N GLY A 165 -7.60 -7.29 -1.67
CA GLY A 165 -6.53 -7.29 -2.65
C GLY A 165 -5.11 -7.22 -2.09
N LYS A 166 -4.95 -7.11 -0.78
CA LYS A 166 -3.65 -7.04 -0.11
C LYS A 166 -3.23 -8.43 0.34
N TRP A 167 -2.12 -8.90 -0.15
CA TRP A 167 -1.60 -10.23 0.22
C TRP A 167 -0.08 -10.26 0.12
N ALA A 168 0.51 -11.20 0.85
CA ALA A 168 1.89 -11.60 0.70
C ALA A 168 1.93 -13.07 0.32
N SER A 169 2.62 -13.41 -0.75
CA SER A 169 2.78 -14.79 -1.21
C SER A 169 4.24 -15.15 -1.35
N ARG A 170 4.53 -16.39 -0.98
CA ARG A 170 5.83 -17.01 -1.22
C ARG A 170 5.72 -17.97 -2.38
N TYR A 171 6.62 -17.80 -3.33
CA TYR A 171 6.76 -18.62 -4.51
C TYR A 171 8.11 -19.34 -4.52
N ILE A 172 8.11 -20.56 -5.02
CA ILE A 172 9.32 -21.34 -5.22
C ILE A 172 9.42 -21.77 -6.68
N ALA A 173 10.65 -21.75 -7.20
CA ALA A 173 10.98 -22.28 -8.53
C ALA A 173 12.33 -23.00 -8.49
N ARG A 174 12.69 -23.65 -9.59
CA ARG A 174 14.05 -24.09 -9.86
C ARG A 174 14.53 -23.51 -11.18
N PHE A 175 15.74 -23.00 -11.17
CA PHE A 175 16.42 -22.53 -12.36
C PHE A 175 17.74 -23.29 -12.50
N ASN A 176 17.87 -24.05 -13.61
CA ASN A 176 19.03 -24.94 -13.81
C ASN A 176 19.29 -25.90 -12.63
N GLY A 177 18.21 -26.42 -12.01
CA GLY A 177 18.30 -27.28 -10.84
C GLY A 177 18.46 -26.55 -9.51
N ALA A 178 18.96 -25.32 -9.50
CA ALA A 178 19.13 -24.49 -8.30
C ALA A 178 17.76 -23.90 -7.84
N ARG A 179 17.64 -23.71 -6.54
CA ARG A 179 16.41 -23.18 -5.92
C ARG A 179 16.28 -21.67 -6.12
N CYS A 180 15.06 -21.21 -6.33
CA CYS A 180 14.67 -19.80 -6.31
C CYS A 180 13.51 -19.63 -5.33
N ASP A 181 13.59 -18.63 -4.45
CA ASP A 181 12.53 -18.22 -3.54
C ASP A 181 12.14 -16.77 -3.83
N MET A 182 10.86 -16.51 -4.02
CA MET A 182 10.33 -15.16 -4.23
C MET A 182 9.23 -14.88 -3.22
N ILE A 183 9.29 -13.71 -2.59
CA ILE A 183 8.20 -13.14 -1.82
C ILE A 183 7.66 -11.95 -2.59
N LEU A 184 6.35 -11.91 -2.79
CA LEU A 184 5.64 -10.74 -3.31
C LEU A 184 4.59 -10.27 -2.33
N ILE A 185 4.60 -8.97 -2.03
CA ILE A 185 3.61 -8.26 -1.26
C ILE A 185 2.86 -7.35 -2.22
N ARG A 186 1.56 -7.55 -2.34
CA ARG A 186 0.70 -6.72 -3.18
C ARG A 186 0.00 -5.67 -2.33
N MET A 187 0.20 -4.42 -2.69
CA MET A 187 -0.51 -3.28 -2.13
C MET A 187 -1.81 -3.04 -2.90
N HIS A 188 -2.79 -2.37 -2.27
CA HIS A 188 -4.07 -2.13 -2.95
C HIS A 188 -4.02 -1.13 -4.09
N ASN A 189 -2.99 -0.32 -4.17
CA ASN A 189 -2.74 0.58 -5.30
C ASN A 189 -2.06 -0.13 -6.49
N GLY A 190 -1.89 -1.46 -6.44
CA GLY A 190 -1.24 -2.25 -7.48
C GLY A 190 0.28 -2.31 -7.37
N GLN A 191 0.88 -1.64 -6.39
CA GLN A 191 2.33 -1.76 -6.16
C GLN A 191 2.69 -3.15 -5.63
N LEU A 192 3.82 -3.67 -6.10
CA LEU A 192 4.42 -4.93 -5.69
C LEU A 192 5.79 -4.70 -5.05
N TYR A 193 6.01 -5.36 -3.91
CA TYR A 193 7.27 -5.34 -3.18
C TYR A 193 7.66 -6.76 -2.79
N GLY A 194 8.91 -6.95 -2.47
CA GLY A 194 9.37 -8.21 -1.92
C GLY A 194 10.83 -8.47 -2.21
N TYR A 195 11.19 -9.75 -2.33
CA TYR A 195 12.53 -10.16 -2.73
C TYR A 195 12.49 -11.41 -3.61
N LEU A 196 13.55 -11.58 -4.41
CA LEU A 196 13.87 -12.81 -5.13
C LEU A 196 15.27 -13.28 -4.70
N TRP A 197 15.34 -14.49 -4.13
CA TRP A 197 16.62 -15.15 -3.92
C TRP A 197 16.85 -16.20 -5.01
N VAL A 198 18.06 -16.17 -5.61
CA VAL A 198 18.48 -17.09 -6.65
C VAL A 198 19.72 -17.84 -6.17
N GLU A 199 19.58 -19.13 -5.87
CA GLU A 199 20.68 -19.95 -5.34
C GLU A 199 21.87 -20.03 -6.30
N ALA A 200 21.60 -20.12 -7.61
CA ALA A 200 22.66 -20.16 -8.64
C ALA A 200 23.55 -18.92 -8.62
N ASP A 201 22.99 -17.77 -8.26
CA ASP A 201 23.71 -16.50 -8.17
C ASP A 201 24.27 -16.26 -6.76
N ALA A 202 23.84 -17.05 -5.77
CA ALA A 202 24.05 -16.82 -4.34
C ALA A 202 23.68 -15.39 -3.91
N LYS A 203 22.60 -14.84 -4.48
CA LYS A 203 22.17 -13.44 -4.31
C LYS A 203 20.67 -13.31 -4.03
N THR A 204 20.36 -12.32 -3.22
CA THR A 204 19.01 -11.81 -3.02
C THR A 204 18.86 -10.49 -3.75
N TYR A 205 17.76 -10.34 -4.48
CA TYR A 205 17.37 -9.12 -5.18
C TYR A 205 16.12 -8.56 -4.52
N ASP A 206 16.12 -7.27 -4.20
CA ASP A 206 14.92 -6.58 -3.72
C ASP A 206 14.01 -6.29 -4.91
N LEU A 207 12.71 -6.49 -4.73
CA LEU A 207 11.72 -6.38 -5.79
C LEU A 207 10.85 -5.15 -5.58
N ARG A 208 10.71 -4.33 -6.64
CA ARG A 208 9.80 -3.18 -6.67
C ARG A 208 9.14 -3.09 -8.04
N GLY A 209 7.83 -2.96 -8.09
CA GLY A 209 7.12 -2.89 -9.35
C GLY A 209 5.63 -2.66 -9.20
N GLU A 210 4.92 -2.90 -10.26
CA GLU A 210 3.48 -2.68 -10.35
C GLU A 210 2.79 -3.84 -11.04
N ILE A 211 1.50 -3.99 -10.75
CA ILE A 211 0.60 -4.94 -11.38
C ILE A 211 -0.57 -4.18 -11.97
N ASP A 212 -0.92 -4.49 -13.21
CA ASP A 212 -2.03 -3.89 -13.91
C ASP A 212 -3.39 -4.55 -13.57
N ARG A 213 -4.46 -4.08 -14.21
CA ARG A 213 -5.83 -4.60 -14.00
C ARG A 213 -6.02 -6.00 -14.59
N GLU A 214 -5.22 -6.37 -15.55
CA GLU A 214 -5.18 -7.69 -16.22
C GLU A 214 -4.29 -8.68 -15.44
N GLU A 215 -3.81 -8.28 -14.27
CA GLU A 215 -2.93 -9.06 -13.41
C GLU A 215 -1.53 -9.32 -14.01
N ASN A 216 -1.08 -8.53 -14.99
CA ASN A 216 0.29 -8.56 -15.46
C ASN A 216 1.17 -7.65 -14.60
N TYR A 217 2.40 -8.06 -14.38
CA TYR A 217 3.34 -7.28 -13.59
C TYR A 217 4.65 -7.04 -14.32
N GLU A 218 5.24 -5.90 -13.97
CA GLU A 218 6.63 -5.55 -14.27
C GLU A 218 7.33 -5.14 -12.97
N ILE A 219 8.43 -5.83 -12.66
CA ILE A 219 9.12 -5.70 -11.38
C ILE A 219 10.61 -5.52 -11.62
N GLU A 220 11.17 -4.45 -11.10
CA GLU A 220 12.61 -4.24 -11.01
C GLU A 220 13.21 -5.14 -9.93
N ALA A 221 14.26 -5.87 -10.27
CA ALA A 221 15.08 -6.63 -9.33
C ALA A 221 16.36 -5.83 -9.02
N LEU A 222 16.47 -5.37 -7.79
CA LEU A 222 17.55 -4.49 -7.33
C LEU A 222 18.59 -5.31 -6.58
N SER A 223 19.85 -5.08 -6.89
CA SER A 223 20.98 -5.61 -6.10
C SER A 223 21.15 -4.84 -4.79
N SER A 224 21.95 -5.35 -3.87
CA SER A 224 22.21 -4.75 -2.54
C SER A 224 22.75 -3.31 -2.57
N ASN A 225 23.08 -2.76 -3.72
CA ASN A 225 23.52 -1.39 -3.92
C ASN A 225 22.50 -0.56 -4.73
N ASP A 226 21.24 -0.94 -4.70
CA ASP A 226 20.10 -0.32 -5.41
C ASP A 226 20.25 -0.21 -6.93
N LYS A 227 21.15 -1.00 -7.53
CA LYS A 227 21.28 -1.07 -8.98
C LYS A 227 20.32 -2.08 -9.55
N ILE A 228 19.63 -1.71 -10.61
CA ILE A 228 18.77 -2.62 -11.36
C ILE A 228 19.63 -3.73 -11.95
N ALA A 229 19.42 -4.96 -11.48
CA ALA A 229 20.08 -6.16 -11.96
C ALA A 229 19.29 -6.82 -13.08
N GLY A 230 17.98 -6.63 -13.08
CA GLY A 230 17.09 -7.16 -14.10
C GLY A 230 15.64 -6.71 -13.91
N LEU A 231 14.82 -7.05 -14.89
CA LEU A 231 13.39 -6.79 -14.92
C LEU A 231 12.65 -8.12 -14.99
N LEU A 232 11.70 -8.33 -14.08
CA LEU A 232 10.81 -9.49 -14.08
C LEU A 232 9.48 -9.11 -14.68
N GLN A 233 9.03 -9.87 -15.68
CA GLN A 233 7.74 -9.68 -16.32
C GLN A 233 6.96 -10.98 -16.28
N GLY A 234 5.70 -10.93 -15.86
CA GLY A 234 4.84 -12.10 -15.73
C GLY A 234 3.39 -11.74 -15.42
N SER A 235 2.60 -12.73 -14.98
CA SER A 235 1.20 -12.52 -14.64
C SER A 235 0.82 -13.28 -13.37
N LEU A 236 -0.03 -12.67 -12.56
CA LEU A 236 -0.67 -13.27 -11.37
C LEU A 236 -2.14 -13.62 -11.62
N ALA A 237 -2.61 -13.65 -12.87
CA ALA A 237 -3.96 -14.11 -13.21
C ALA A 237 -4.25 -15.53 -12.69
N ASN A 238 -3.22 -16.36 -12.56
CA ASN A 238 -3.26 -17.59 -11.78
C ASN A 238 -2.31 -17.46 -10.58
N PRO A 239 -2.79 -17.06 -9.40
CA PRO A 239 -1.93 -16.83 -8.24
C PRO A 239 -1.22 -18.09 -7.72
N ALA A 240 -1.69 -19.30 -8.08
CA ALA A 240 -1.02 -20.54 -7.69
C ALA A 240 0.26 -20.82 -8.50
N LYS A 241 0.37 -20.24 -9.69
CA LYS A 241 1.54 -20.39 -10.57
C LYS A 241 1.78 -19.08 -11.33
N THR A 242 3.01 -18.63 -11.39
CA THR A 242 3.40 -17.51 -12.23
C THR A 242 4.63 -17.85 -13.04
N ASP A 243 4.50 -17.75 -14.36
CA ASP A 243 5.64 -17.82 -15.27
C ASP A 243 6.22 -16.40 -15.41
N CYS A 244 7.50 -16.28 -15.16
CA CYS A 244 8.17 -15.00 -15.05
C CYS A 244 9.41 -14.99 -15.93
N ASN A 245 9.50 -13.99 -16.80
CA ASN A 245 10.68 -13.74 -17.61
C ASN A 245 11.57 -12.70 -16.93
N TRP A 246 12.80 -13.06 -16.72
CA TRP A 246 13.86 -12.14 -16.27
C TRP A 246 14.63 -11.63 -17.49
N VAL A 247 14.76 -10.33 -17.59
CA VAL A 247 15.60 -9.65 -18.58
C VAL A 247 16.60 -8.79 -17.83
N GLY A 248 17.87 -9.14 -17.86
CA GLY A 248 18.93 -8.38 -17.17
C GLY A 248 20.27 -8.58 -17.85
N SER A 249 21.16 -7.60 -17.78
CA SER A 249 22.57 -7.56 -18.19
C SER A 249 23.00 -8.55 -19.30
N GLY A 250 22.18 -8.72 -20.35
CA GLY A 250 22.45 -9.61 -21.48
C GLY A 250 21.97 -11.06 -21.31
N GLU A 251 21.40 -11.43 -20.16
CA GLU A 251 20.86 -12.76 -19.89
C GLU A 251 19.33 -12.74 -19.82
N LYS A 252 18.71 -13.74 -20.47
CA LYS A 252 17.28 -14.01 -20.33
C LYS A 252 17.10 -15.29 -19.56
N ARG A 253 16.27 -15.25 -18.50
CA ARG A 253 15.90 -16.41 -17.69
C ARG A 253 14.39 -16.51 -17.63
N THR A 254 13.87 -17.73 -17.63
CA THR A 254 12.45 -17.98 -17.37
C THR A 254 12.34 -18.78 -16.07
N PHE A 255 11.50 -18.28 -15.16
CA PHE A 255 11.19 -18.94 -13.89
C PHE A 255 9.74 -19.41 -13.91
N ASN A 256 9.50 -20.67 -13.58
CA ASN A 256 8.16 -21.22 -13.40
C ASN A 256 7.90 -21.34 -11.89
N PHE A 257 7.35 -20.27 -11.30
CA PHE A 257 7.09 -20.19 -9.89
C PHE A 257 5.79 -20.93 -9.52
N THR A 258 5.83 -21.66 -8.43
CA THR A 258 4.64 -22.26 -7.78
C THR A 258 4.48 -21.62 -6.42
N GLN A 259 3.26 -21.21 -6.08
CA GLN A 259 2.94 -20.65 -4.78
C GLN A 259 3.14 -21.73 -3.71
N LYS A 260 3.97 -21.45 -2.73
CA LYS A 260 4.23 -22.33 -1.59
C LYS A 260 3.33 -21.97 -0.42
N ASP A 261 3.26 -20.70 -0.12
CA ASP A 261 2.50 -20.16 1.00
C ASP A 261 1.79 -18.86 0.57
N ASN A 262 0.64 -18.61 1.17
CA ASN A 262 -0.10 -17.37 1.01
C ASN A 262 -0.41 -16.81 2.41
N PHE A 263 0.02 -15.59 2.67
CA PHE A 263 -0.10 -14.94 3.97
C PHE A 263 -1.12 -13.81 3.89
N GLN A 264 -1.99 -13.73 4.86
CA GLN A 264 -2.84 -12.57 5.05
C GLN A 264 -1.96 -11.37 5.45
N LEU A 265 -2.33 -10.19 5.00
CA LEU A 265 -1.77 -8.98 5.55
C LEU A 265 -2.50 -8.61 6.84
N GLY A 266 -1.74 -8.43 7.91
CA GLY A 266 -2.19 -7.70 9.06
C GLY A 266 -2.34 -6.23 8.67
N CYS A 267 -3.32 -5.56 9.20
CA CYS A 267 -3.38 -4.13 9.03
C CYS A 267 -4.00 -3.42 10.23
N TYR A 268 -3.62 -2.18 10.37
CA TYR A 268 -4.27 -1.20 11.20
C TYR A 268 -4.76 -0.09 10.28
N GLU A 269 -6.06 0.21 10.32
CA GLU A 269 -6.64 1.34 9.60
C GLU A 269 -7.52 2.12 10.55
N TYR A 270 -7.29 3.40 10.63
CA TYR A 270 -8.11 4.34 11.38
C TYR A 270 -8.07 5.69 10.69
N SER A 271 -9.24 6.28 10.49
CA SER A 271 -9.33 7.65 9.97
C SER A 271 -10.44 8.39 10.69
N ASP A 272 -10.21 9.65 10.95
CA ASP A 272 -11.18 10.61 11.41
C ASP A 272 -10.99 11.94 10.66
N PHE A 273 -11.70 12.99 11.07
CA PHE A 273 -11.57 14.31 10.46
C PHE A 273 -10.24 15.02 10.82
N GLN A 274 -9.45 14.46 11.72
CA GLN A 274 -8.17 15.04 12.16
C GLN A 274 -6.98 14.35 11.52
N SER A 275 -7.07 13.03 11.32
CA SER A 275 -5.92 12.24 10.92
C SER A 275 -6.29 10.89 10.31
N SER A 276 -5.37 10.33 9.56
CA SER A 276 -5.44 8.94 9.12
C SER A 276 -4.20 8.17 9.52
N TYR A 277 -4.39 6.93 9.92
CA TYR A 277 -3.34 5.99 10.28
C TYR A 277 -3.55 4.71 9.51
N ASP A 278 -2.51 4.23 8.85
CA ASP A 278 -2.52 2.94 8.20
C ASP A 278 -1.22 2.19 8.47
N ALA A 279 -1.32 0.88 8.61
CA ALA A 279 -0.17 0.03 8.70
C ALA A 279 -0.44 -1.30 8.01
N LEU A 280 0.54 -1.79 7.27
CA LEU A 280 0.48 -3.04 6.52
C LEU A 280 1.68 -3.90 6.84
N TYR A 281 1.43 -5.15 7.21
CA TYR A 281 2.48 -6.12 7.50
C TYR A 281 1.96 -7.55 7.28
N PRO A 282 2.79 -8.49 6.83
CA PRO A 282 2.36 -9.85 6.60
C PRO A 282 2.08 -10.56 7.93
N ARG A 283 1.01 -11.37 7.95
CA ARG A 283 0.74 -12.33 9.02
C ARG A 283 1.27 -13.69 8.63
N THR A 284 2.13 -14.21 9.46
CA THR A 284 2.76 -15.53 9.29
C THR A 284 2.06 -16.56 10.20
N PRO A 285 2.31 -17.88 10.03
CA PRO A 285 1.87 -18.88 10.98
C PRO A 285 2.42 -18.70 12.41
N CYS A 286 3.42 -17.83 12.59
CA CYS A 286 4.06 -17.53 13.86
C CYS A 286 3.22 -16.58 14.71
N GLY A 287 2.48 -17.09 15.68
CA GLY A 287 1.64 -16.27 16.59
C GLY A 287 2.44 -15.23 17.37
N GLY A 288 3.62 -15.57 17.87
CA GLY A 288 4.51 -14.65 18.60
C GLY A 288 4.99 -13.49 17.73
N CYS A 289 5.35 -13.77 16.46
CA CYS A 289 5.75 -12.74 15.50
C CYS A 289 4.60 -11.76 15.22
N ASN A 290 3.40 -12.30 14.98
CA ASN A 290 2.22 -11.48 14.73
C ASN A 290 1.88 -10.58 15.92
N THR A 291 1.91 -11.13 17.14
CA THR A 291 1.68 -10.36 18.37
C THR A 291 2.68 -9.24 18.54
N TRP A 292 3.96 -9.48 18.25
CA TRP A 292 4.99 -8.46 18.33
C TRP A 292 4.76 -7.34 17.32
N LEU A 293 4.46 -7.67 16.05
CA LEU A 293 4.15 -6.67 15.02
C LEU A 293 2.93 -5.83 15.39
N ASP A 294 1.84 -6.47 15.86
CA ASP A 294 0.65 -5.78 16.34
C ASP A 294 0.98 -4.80 17.48
N GLN A 295 1.85 -5.19 18.44
CA GLN A 295 2.30 -4.32 19.54
C GLN A 295 3.10 -3.12 19.04
N GLN A 296 4.03 -3.32 18.08
CA GLN A 296 4.83 -2.21 17.54
C GLN A 296 3.94 -1.18 16.83
N VAL A 297 3.03 -1.66 15.97
CA VAL A 297 2.10 -0.78 15.26
C VAL A 297 1.19 -0.03 16.23
N ASN A 298 0.59 -0.71 17.20
CA ASN A 298 -0.28 -0.07 18.19
C ASN A 298 0.47 0.97 19.05
N THR A 299 1.70 0.66 19.45
CA THR A 299 2.55 1.59 20.22
C THR A 299 2.83 2.86 19.41
N TRP A 300 3.21 2.68 18.12
CA TRP A 300 3.46 3.80 17.21
C TRP A 300 2.20 4.64 16.98
N VAL A 301 1.05 4.03 16.68
CA VAL A 301 -0.22 4.75 16.50
C VAL A 301 -0.60 5.55 17.72
N ASN A 302 -0.45 4.98 18.93
CA ASN A 302 -0.75 5.69 20.17
C ASN A 302 0.19 6.89 20.40
N LYS A 303 1.47 6.75 20.04
CA LYS A 303 2.43 7.86 20.05
C LYS A 303 2.01 8.96 19.06
N CYS A 304 1.61 8.61 17.84
CA CYS A 304 1.12 9.58 16.85
C CYS A 304 -0.10 10.35 17.38
N LYS A 305 -1.09 9.65 17.92
CA LYS A 305 -2.29 10.27 18.51
C LYS A 305 -1.93 11.23 19.63
N SER A 306 -1.03 10.84 20.54
CA SER A 306 -0.56 11.70 21.64
C SER A 306 0.17 12.94 21.11
N THR A 307 1.00 12.79 20.08
CA THR A 307 1.73 13.90 19.46
C THR A 307 0.77 14.91 18.83
N LEU A 308 -0.21 14.44 18.04
CA LEU A 308 -1.21 15.31 17.41
C LEU A 308 -2.07 16.03 18.45
N SER A 309 -2.45 15.35 19.51
CA SER A 309 -3.23 15.97 20.61
C SER A 309 -2.45 17.07 21.34
N ALA A 310 -1.13 16.93 21.45
CA ALA A 310 -0.27 17.90 22.11
C ALA A 310 0.10 19.11 21.25
N LYS A 311 0.14 18.95 19.92
CA LYS A 311 0.51 20.00 18.98
C LYS A 311 -0.72 20.76 18.47
N LYS A 312 -1.05 21.88 19.10
CA LYS A 312 -2.23 22.71 18.75
C LYS A 312 -2.19 23.21 17.30
N GLU A 313 -1.02 23.53 16.76
CA GLU A 313 -0.81 23.99 15.39
C GLU A 313 -1.19 22.94 14.32
N LEU A 314 -1.09 21.65 14.66
CA LEU A 314 -1.49 20.56 13.78
C LEU A 314 -2.99 20.24 13.89
N ASN A 315 -3.69 20.87 14.80
CA ASN A 315 -5.09 20.59 15.13
C ASN A 315 -6.04 21.70 14.67
N THR A 316 -5.62 22.50 13.71
CA THR A 316 -6.46 23.52 13.08
C THR A 316 -7.38 22.90 12.03
N ALA A 317 -8.51 23.54 11.71
CA ALA A 317 -9.42 23.05 10.67
C ALA A 317 -8.72 22.91 9.30
N ALA A 318 -7.74 23.76 9.02
CA ALA A 318 -6.97 23.75 7.77
C ALA A 318 -6.00 22.55 7.65
N THR A 319 -5.51 22.02 8.78
CA THR A 319 -4.47 20.97 8.79
C THR A 319 -5.00 19.59 9.15
N ARG A 320 -6.20 19.49 9.70
CA ARG A 320 -6.75 18.24 10.25
C ARG A 320 -6.77 17.07 9.28
N SER A 321 -7.27 17.29 8.06
CA SER A 321 -7.36 16.24 7.03
C SER A 321 -6.05 15.91 6.35
N ALA A 322 -4.98 16.68 6.63
CA ALA A 322 -3.65 16.47 6.07
C ALA A 322 -2.76 15.58 6.94
N GLN A 323 -3.18 15.30 8.19
CA GLN A 323 -2.35 14.54 9.10
C GLN A 323 -2.44 13.04 8.77
N ARG A 324 -1.37 12.50 8.22
CA ARG A 324 -1.27 11.09 7.83
C ARG A 324 -0.09 10.43 8.49
N ALA A 325 -0.30 9.22 8.95
CA ALA A 325 0.75 8.37 9.46
C ALA A 325 0.61 6.98 8.83
N SER A 326 1.67 6.49 8.22
CA SER A 326 1.70 5.19 7.55
C SER A 326 2.84 4.32 8.03
N SER A 327 2.63 3.02 8.04
CA SER A 327 3.65 2.03 8.33
C SER A 327 3.53 0.87 7.36
N TRP A 328 4.68 0.38 6.91
CA TRP A 328 4.74 -0.80 6.05
C TRP A 328 5.93 -1.67 6.42
N ALA A 329 5.81 -2.96 6.14
CA ALA A 329 6.88 -3.92 6.35
C ALA A 329 7.60 -4.24 5.04
N GLU A 330 8.91 -4.23 5.10
CA GLU A 330 9.79 -4.79 4.09
C GLU A 330 10.28 -6.16 4.58
N ILE A 331 10.13 -7.18 3.76
CA ILE A 331 10.53 -8.54 4.10
C ILE A 331 11.91 -8.82 3.53
N ALA A 332 12.88 -9.02 4.40
CA ALA A 332 14.24 -9.39 4.03
C ALA A 332 14.39 -10.91 3.82
N CYS A 333 13.69 -11.70 4.64
CA CYS A 333 13.66 -13.16 4.54
C CYS A 333 12.39 -13.73 5.16
N LEU A 334 11.71 -14.61 4.43
CA LEU A 334 10.62 -15.42 4.94
C LEU A 334 10.77 -16.87 4.45
N THR A 335 11.04 -17.76 5.38
CA THR A 335 11.20 -19.19 5.14
C THR A 335 10.34 -19.99 6.11
N GLU A 336 10.49 -21.30 6.15
CA GLU A 336 9.83 -22.14 7.16
C GLU A 336 10.32 -21.84 8.59
N ASN A 337 11.55 -21.33 8.72
CA ASN A 337 12.22 -21.14 10.01
C ASN A 337 12.47 -19.68 10.38
N ILE A 338 12.62 -18.81 9.41
CA ILE A 338 13.05 -17.41 9.60
C ILE A 338 11.99 -16.46 9.06
N PHE A 339 11.64 -15.46 9.86
CA PHE A 339 10.90 -14.29 9.46
C PHE A 339 11.69 -13.05 9.85
N SER A 340 12.22 -12.35 8.86
CA SER A 340 13.10 -11.20 9.04
C SER A 340 12.70 -10.06 8.13
N GLY A 341 12.81 -8.85 8.63
CA GLY A 341 12.45 -7.67 7.87
C GLY A 341 12.58 -6.38 8.66
N TYR A 342 11.99 -5.36 8.11
CA TYR A 342 12.04 -4.01 8.63
C TYR A 342 10.63 -3.40 8.61
N LEU A 343 10.24 -2.75 9.69
CA LEU A 343 8.97 -2.02 9.80
C LEU A 343 9.27 -0.53 9.79
N THR A 344 8.82 0.16 8.76
CA THR A 344 9.01 1.60 8.58
C THR A 344 7.79 2.34 9.11
N PHE A 345 8.01 3.49 9.74
CA PHE A 345 7.01 4.42 10.24
C PHE A 345 7.23 5.80 9.65
N SER A 346 6.19 6.38 9.08
CA SER A 346 6.21 7.70 8.45
C SER A 346 5.06 8.54 8.96
N GLU A 347 5.33 9.78 9.31
CA GLU A 347 4.32 10.75 9.75
C GLU A 347 4.43 12.03 8.93
N SER A 348 3.32 12.56 8.40
CA SER A 348 3.30 13.77 7.56
C SER A 348 3.82 15.03 8.27
N TRP A 349 3.76 15.05 9.61
CA TRP A 349 4.25 16.15 10.46
C TRP A 349 5.69 15.97 10.93
N ASN A 350 6.34 14.89 10.56
CA ASN A 350 7.73 14.59 10.91
C ASN A 350 8.49 14.22 9.64
N PRO A 351 9.45 15.05 9.20
CA PRO A 351 10.22 14.77 7.98
C PRO A 351 11.12 13.55 8.09
N GLN A 352 11.36 13.05 9.32
CA GLN A 352 12.17 11.86 9.54
C GLN A 352 11.26 10.66 9.76
N ALA A 353 11.19 9.76 8.80
CA ALA A 353 10.66 8.44 9.05
C ALA A 353 11.53 7.70 10.08
N SER A 354 10.93 6.80 10.81
CA SER A 354 11.63 5.92 11.76
C SER A 354 11.36 4.47 11.40
N GLY A 355 12.01 3.55 12.09
CA GLY A 355 11.72 2.14 11.86
C GLY A 355 12.49 1.22 12.79
N ILE A 356 12.12 -0.05 12.74
CA ILE A 356 12.73 -1.12 13.55
C ILE A 356 12.94 -2.35 12.68
N SER A 357 14.05 -3.04 12.87
CA SER A 357 14.25 -4.38 12.31
C SER A 357 13.63 -5.44 13.19
N PHE A 358 13.19 -6.53 12.57
CA PHE A 358 12.73 -7.71 13.28
C PHE A 358 13.34 -8.97 12.68
N ASN A 359 13.68 -9.90 13.55
CA ASN A 359 14.26 -11.20 13.18
C ASN A 359 13.64 -12.24 14.11
N PHE A 360 12.92 -13.22 13.58
CA PHE A 360 12.25 -14.25 14.37
C PHE A 360 12.59 -15.66 13.91
N ASP A 361 12.78 -16.55 14.83
CA ASP A 361 12.64 -17.98 14.58
C ASP A 361 11.14 -18.32 14.62
N ILE A 362 10.57 -18.68 13.47
CA ILE A 362 9.12 -18.97 13.30
C ILE A 362 8.70 -20.15 14.16
N ARG A 363 9.57 -21.15 14.34
CA ARG A 363 9.27 -22.39 15.09
C ARG A 363 9.06 -22.10 16.57
N THR A 364 9.80 -21.15 17.12
CA THR A 364 9.75 -20.80 18.54
C THR A 364 8.95 -19.53 18.82
N GLY A 365 8.71 -18.71 17.79
CA GLY A 365 8.11 -17.38 17.91
C GLY A 365 8.99 -16.38 18.64
N LYS A 366 10.28 -16.66 18.82
CA LYS A 366 11.21 -15.81 19.59
C LYS A 366 12.05 -14.94 18.66
N PRO A 367 12.41 -13.72 19.10
CA PRO A 367 13.37 -12.89 18.38
C PRO A 367 14.73 -13.60 18.28
N ILE A 368 15.38 -13.45 17.13
CA ILE A 368 16.77 -13.85 16.90
C ILE A 368 17.66 -12.65 17.19
N THR A 369 18.57 -12.80 18.11
CA THR A 369 19.55 -11.78 18.52
C THR A 369 20.97 -12.17 18.05
N PHE A 370 21.93 -11.30 18.19
CA PHE A 370 23.33 -11.65 17.94
C PHE A 370 23.82 -12.81 18.80
N ASN A 371 23.28 -12.96 20.02
CA ASN A 371 23.66 -14.04 20.91
C ASN A 371 23.22 -15.43 20.41
N GLU A 372 22.14 -15.52 19.62
CA GLU A 372 21.74 -16.76 18.97
C GLU A 372 22.59 -17.09 17.74
N LEU A 373 23.12 -16.07 17.06
CA LEU A 373 23.88 -16.24 15.81
C LEU A 373 25.34 -16.58 16.06
N PHE A 374 26.00 -15.92 17.04
CA PHE A 374 27.45 -15.93 17.19
C PHE A 374 27.94 -16.65 18.45
N ASN A 375 29.16 -17.15 18.38
CA ASN A 375 29.85 -17.72 19.54
C ASN A 375 30.02 -16.69 20.65
N LYS A 376 29.88 -17.10 21.90
CA LYS A 376 29.92 -16.19 23.08
C LYS A 376 31.22 -15.39 23.21
N SER A 377 32.34 -15.95 22.73
CA SER A 377 33.66 -15.29 22.75
C SER A 377 33.85 -14.27 21.63
N PHE A 378 32.96 -14.20 20.67
CA PHE A 378 33.07 -13.31 19.54
C PHE A 378 32.38 -11.96 19.82
N ASN A 379 33.18 -10.87 19.73
CA ASN A 379 32.66 -9.53 19.80
C ASN A 379 31.98 -9.14 18.46
N ALA A 380 30.75 -9.65 18.24
CA ALA A 380 30.03 -9.45 16.99
C ALA A 380 29.84 -7.96 16.65
N LYS A 381 29.48 -7.13 17.66
CA LYS A 381 29.27 -5.70 17.44
C LYS A 381 30.53 -5.01 16.96
N GLY A 382 31.64 -5.18 17.68
CA GLY A 382 32.90 -4.53 17.30
C GLY A 382 33.39 -4.97 15.91
N TRP A 383 33.26 -6.26 15.60
CA TRP A 383 33.62 -6.77 14.28
C TRP A 383 32.75 -6.19 13.15
N LEU A 384 31.43 -6.11 13.37
CA LEU A 384 30.49 -5.53 12.39
C LEU A 384 30.71 -4.03 12.21
N ASP A 385 31.03 -3.29 13.27
CA ASP A 385 31.37 -1.88 13.20
C ASP A 385 32.67 -1.67 12.37
N ASP A 386 33.68 -2.52 12.57
CA ASP A 386 34.94 -2.46 11.77
C ASP A 386 34.73 -2.87 10.32
N TYR A 387 33.89 -3.88 10.07
CA TYR A 387 33.47 -4.27 8.72
C TYR A 387 32.77 -3.11 8.01
N ALA A 388 31.80 -2.47 8.69
CA ALA A 388 31.08 -1.34 8.16
C ALA A 388 32.01 -0.16 7.81
N LYS A 389 32.94 0.21 8.69
CA LYS A 389 33.93 1.26 8.42
C LYS A 389 34.77 0.98 7.18
N LYS A 390 35.09 -0.29 6.93
CA LYS A 390 35.92 -0.72 5.77
C LYS A 390 35.11 -0.73 4.46
N GLU A 391 33.85 -1.18 4.50
CA GLU A 391 33.03 -1.39 3.29
C GLU A 391 32.24 -0.16 2.87
N MET A 392 31.77 0.66 3.82
CA MET A 392 30.98 1.86 3.55
C MET A 392 31.61 2.84 2.55
N PRO A 393 32.92 3.16 2.62
CA PRO A 393 33.52 4.08 1.66
C PRO A 393 33.42 3.64 0.20
N LYS A 394 33.10 2.35 -0.03
CA LYS A 394 32.91 1.79 -1.37
C LYS A 394 31.49 2.02 -1.93
N LEU A 395 30.54 2.44 -1.08
CA LEU A 395 29.20 2.74 -1.54
C LEU A 395 29.19 4.09 -2.27
N ALA A 396 28.54 4.14 -3.44
CA ALA A 396 28.58 5.31 -4.33
C ALA A 396 28.09 6.61 -3.67
N HIS A 397 27.04 6.53 -2.86
CA HIS A 397 26.49 7.68 -2.13
C HIS A 397 27.44 8.20 -1.05
N PHE A 398 28.20 7.31 -0.41
CA PHE A 398 29.12 7.65 0.65
C PHE A 398 30.35 8.43 0.13
N ALA A 399 30.82 8.14 -1.08
CA ALA A 399 32.01 8.73 -1.63
C ALA A 399 31.87 10.26 -1.91
N ASN A 400 30.65 10.71 -2.21
CA ASN A 400 30.40 12.02 -2.77
C ASN A 400 29.71 13.03 -1.82
N ASP A 401 29.30 12.59 -0.61
CA ASP A 401 28.58 13.43 0.32
C ASP A 401 29.21 13.44 1.73
N PRO A 402 29.91 14.55 2.09
CA PRO A 402 30.55 14.69 3.40
C PRO A 402 29.55 14.69 4.59
N GLU A 403 28.35 15.26 4.40
CA GLU A 403 27.33 15.33 5.47
C GLU A 403 26.77 13.92 5.73
N TYR A 404 26.51 13.18 4.67
CA TYR A 404 26.10 11.80 4.77
C TYR A 404 27.16 10.95 5.51
N ARG A 405 28.45 11.09 5.16
CA ARG A 405 29.56 10.40 5.86
C ARG A 405 29.57 10.71 7.35
N ALA A 406 29.44 11.99 7.71
CA ALA A 406 29.43 12.41 9.10
C ALA A 406 28.24 11.84 9.87
N TRP A 407 27.07 11.84 9.25
CA TRP A 407 25.86 11.27 9.83
C TRP A 407 26.02 9.76 10.08
N VAL A 408 26.43 8.99 9.09
CA VAL A 408 26.60 7.54 9.25
C VAL A 408 27.71 7.21 10.25
N ALA A 409 28.81 7.97 10.26
CA ALA A 409 29.88 7.80 11.25
C ALA A 409 29.38 8.00 12.68
N LYS A 410 28.42 8.91 12.87
CA LYS A 410 27.79 9.19 14.16
C LYS A 410 26.78 8.12 14.57
N GLU A 411 25.85 7.78 13.67
CA GLU A 411 24.70 6.91 14.00
C GLU A 411 25.06 5.41 13.93
N GLY A 412 26.00 5.02 13.05
CA GLY A 412 26.37 3.63 12.83
C GLY A 412 25.26 2.79 12.22
N PHE A 413 25.31 1.49 12.49
CA PHE A 413 24.32 0.50 12.03
C PHE A 413 23.67 -0.20 13.23
N PRO A 414 22.68 0.46 13.88
CA PRO A 414 22.07 -0.08 15.10
C PRO A 414 21.11 -1.25 14.85
N MET A 415 20.75 -1.52 13.58
CA MET A 415 19.78 -2.53 13.21
C MET A 415 20.38 -3.56 12.26
N PHE A 416 19.80 -4.75 12.25
CA PHE A 416 20.14 -5.78 11.28
C PHE A 416 18.89 -6.57 10.87
N THR A 417 18.93 -7.10 9.65
CA THR A 417 18.00 -8.12 9.15
C THR A 417 18.78 -9.34 8.64
N LEU A 418 18.11 -10.47 8.62
CA LEU A 418 18.65 -11.71 8.08
C LEU A 418 18.16 -11.86 6.65
N ARG A 419 19.07 -12.04 5.70
CA ARG A 419 18.78 -12.36 4.30
C ARG A 419 19.26 -13.79 4.01
N ARG A 420 18.98 -14.30 2.82
CA ARG A 420 19.51 -15.61 2.40
C ARG A 420 21.01 -15.60 2.14
N ASP A 421 21.55 -14.47 1.72
CA ASP A 421 22.94 -14.28 1.31
C ASP A 421 23.84 -13.64 2.39
N GLY A 422 23.24 -13.16 3.48
CA GLY A 422 24.03 -12.52 4.52
C GLY A 422 23.19 -11.87 5.62
N LEU A 423 23.89 -11.19 6.51
CA LEU A 423 23.33 -10.31 7.51
C LEU A 423 23.37 -8.89 6.94
N GLU A 424 22.20 -8.27 6.81
CA GLU A 424 22.09 -6.89 6.34
C GLU A 424 22.08 -5.95 7.54
N LEU A 425 23.07 -5.10 7.64
CA LEU A 425 23.14 -4.01 8.61
C LEU A 425 22.34 -2.82 8.09
N SER A 426 21.66 -2.10 8.98
CA SER A 426 20.88 -0.91 8.60
C SER A 426 21.16 0.26 9.53
N THR A 427 21.24 1.47 8.92
CA THR A 427 21.18 2.74 9.66
C THR A 427 19.76 2.99 10.14
N LEU A 428 19.59 3.97 11.04
CA LEU A 428 18.29 4.61 11.22
C LEU A 428 17.87 5.29 9.90
N PHE A 429 16.61 5.69 9.83
CA PHE A 429 16.10 6.40 8.65
C PHE A 429 16.55 7.87 8.70
N HIS A 430 17.03 8.39 7.58
CA HIS A 430 17.36 9.82 7.41
C HIS A 430 16.42 10.45 6.39
N GLY A 431 15.91 11.65 6.68
CA GLY A 431 14.90 12.31 5.82
C GLY A 431 15.34 12.52 4.38
N GLN A 432 16.63 12.77 4.15
CA GLN A 432 17.20 12.98 2.81
C GLN A 432 17.73 11.70 2.18
N TYR A 433 18.35 10.81 2.97
CA TYR A 433 19.09 9.65 2.46
C TYR A 433 18.35 8.33 2.64
N GLY A 434 17.20 8.34 3.31
CA GLY A 434 16.47 7.13 3.62
C GLY A 434 17.19 6.23 4.62
N ARG A 435 16.90 4.94 4.57
CA ARG A 435 17.58 3.88 5.31
C ARG A 435 18.71 3.34 4.45
N GLN A 436 19.93 3.35 4.98
CA GLN A 436 21.08 2.79 4.29
C GLN A 436 21.38 1.39 4.79
N THR A 437 21.73 0.50 3.88
CA THR A 437 22.01 -0.91 4.18
C THR A 437 23.40 -1.32 3.74
N LEU A 438 23.95 -2.29 4.45
CA LEU A 438 25.22 -2.91 4.14
C LEU A 438 25.13 -4.42 4.33
N LEU A 439 25.27 -5.18 3.27
CA LEU A 439 25.27 -6.63 3.32
C LEU A 439 26.61 -7.17 3.82
N VAL A 440 26.57 -8.00 4.85
CA VAL A 440 27.69 -8.77 5.37
C VAL A 440 27.49 -10.23 4.96
N PRO A 441 28.21 -10.74 3.95
CA PRO A 441 28.03 -12.12 3.47
C PRO A 441 28.27 -13.16 4.58
N TYR A 442 27.47 -14.20 4.63
CA TYR A 442 27.67 -15.27 5.61
C TYR A 442 29.05 -15.93 5.53
N ALA A 443 29.66 -15.99 4.35
CA ALA A 443 31.02 -16.48 4.17
C ALA A 443 32.04 -15.76 5.07
N SER A 444 31.88 -14.44 5.28
CA SER A 444 32.69 -13.64 6.17
C SER A 444 32.41 -13.86 7.66
N LEU A 445 31.21 -14.30 8.00
CA LEU A 445 30.73 -14.51 9.36
C LEU A 445 30.87 -15.96 9.83
N LYS A 446 30.92 -16.91 8.90
CA LYS A 446 30.91 -18.37 9.15
C LYS A 446 31.90 -18.80 10.25
N PRO A 447 33.17 -18.32 10.33
CA PRO A 447 34.09 -18.74 11.39
C PRO A 447 33.62 -18.38 12.81
N TYR A 448 32.75 -17.38 12.95
CA TYR A 448 32.33 -16.84 14.23
C TYR A 448 30.93 -17.27 14.64
N MET A 449 30.19 -17.91 13.72
CA MET A 449 28.81 -18.32 13.95
C MET A 449 28.76 -19.62 14.75
N LYS A 450 27.70 -19.79 15.53
CA LYS A 450 27.38 -21.07 16.17
C LYS A 450 27.02 -22.12 15.13
N LYS A 451 27.34 -23.38 15.37
CA LYS A 451 26.98 -24.49 14.47
C LYS A 451 25.46 -24.70 14.35
N ASP A 452 24.77 -24.49 15.45
CA ASP A 452 23.30 -24.66 15.62
C ASP A 452 22.54 -23.31 15.56
N ASN A 453 23.12 -22.32 14.89
CA ASN A 453 22.46 -21.02 14.76
C ASN A 453 21.19 -21.10 13.87
N PRO A 454 20.22 -20.18 14.05
CA PRO A 454 18.97 -20.20 13.30
C PRO A 454 19.09 -20.12 11.77
N VAL A 455 20.21 -19.57 11.26
CA VAL A 455 20.48 -19.43 9.82
C VAL A 455 21.53 -20.42 9.30
N ALA A 456 21.80 -21.50 10.03
CA ALA A 456 22.81 -22.49 9.66
C ALA A 456 22.60 -23.04 8.23
N ASP A 457 21.36 -23.18 7.78
CA ASP A 457 21.02 -23.64 6.43
C ASP A 457 21.42 -22.63 5.32
N PHE A 458 21.69 -21.38 5.68
CA PHE A 458 22.14 -20.33 4.74
C PHE A 458 23.66 -20.25 4.67
N VAL A 459 24.34 -20.72 5.70
CA VAL A 459 25.80 -20.66 5.87
C VAL A 459 26.45 -21.91 5.27
N LYS A 460 26.42 -22.03 3.95
CA LYS A 460 27.03 -23.17 3.23
C LYS A 460 28.54 -23.03 3.06
#